data_23212eb23370db9c03ecb9f8c6b37140
#
_entry.id   23212eb23370db9c03ecb9f8c6b37140
#
_cell.length_a   1.000
_cell.length_b   1.000
_cell.length_c   1.000
_cell.angle_alpha   90.00
_cell.angle_beta   90.00
_cell.angle_gamma   90.00
#
_symmetry.space_group_name_H-M   'P 1'
#
loop_
_entity.id
_entity.type
_entity.pdbx_description
1 polymer ?
#
loop_
_entity_poly.entity_id
_entity_poly.type
_entity_poly.pdbx_seq_one_letter_code
_entity_poly.pdbx_strand_id
1 'polypeptide(L)'
;IKEAKVIVTIPYKMEKGKAISVVEEKKKWIFDRVRKQKQNSKEEKMTEKELEILKQIVQEKVPFYAEKIGEHPNKVRIRDLNYAWGSCSAKKNISINEKLAKYSEREIEYVILHELCHLKHMNHSKQFWNLVEEYMPDYKSIRKELK
;
A
#
# COMPACT_ATOMS: atom_id res chain seq x y z
N ILE A 1 3.61 -9.95 24.90
CA ILE A 1 2.53 -10.23 23.91
C ILE A 1 1.47 -9.17 24.17
N LYS A 2 1.35 -8.20 23.27
CA LYS A 2 0.26 -7.23 23.36
C LYS A 2 -1.03 -7.90 22.90
N GLU A 3 -1.98 -8.05 23.82
CA GLU A 3 -3.32 -8.53 23.49
C GLU A 3 -4.00 -7.57 22.51
N ALA A 4 -4.50 -8.11 21.42
CA ALA A 4 -5.28 -7.31 20.46
C ALA A 4 -6.63 -6.95 21.12
N LYS A 5 -6.81 -5.68 21.48
CA LYS A 5 -8.09 -5.15 21.99
C LYS A 5 -8.89 -4.55 20.84
N VAL A 6 -10.15 -4.96 20.73
CA VAL A 6 -11.12 -4.32 19.83
C VAL A 6 -11.86 -3.26 20.62
N ILE A 7 -11.70 -1.99 20.22
CA ILE A 7 -12.40 -0.86 20.84
C ILE A 7 -13.52 -0.43 19.89
N VAL A 8 -14.76 -0.47 20.37
CA VAL A 8 -15.93 0.02 19.64
C VAL A 8 -16.38 1.34 20.24
N THR A 9 -16.30 2.41 19.50
CA THR A 9 -16.81 3.73 19.90
C THR A 9 -18.26 3.87 19.45
N ILE A 10 -19.15 4.12 20.42
CA ILE A 10 -20.59 4.24 20.19
C ILE A 10 -20.99 5.72 20.31
N PRO A 11 -21.78 6.29 19.39
CA PRO A 11 -22.33 7.62 19.55
C PRO A 11 -23.19 7.70 20.81
N TYR A 12 -23.08 8.80 21.54
CA TYR A 12 -23.76 9.05 22.83
C TYR A 12 -25.28 8.78 22.81
N LYS A 13 -25.93 8.95 21.67
CA LYS A 13 -27.38 8.76 21.51
C LYS A 13 -27.81 7.35 21.09
N MET A 14 -26.89 6.40 20.95
CA MET A 14 -27.23 5.04 20.52
C MET A 14 -27.59 4.15 21.71
N GLU A 15 -28.74 3.48 21.65
CA GLU A 15 -29.13 2.49 22.66
C GLU A 15 -28.16 1.29 22.65
N LYS A 16 -27.80 0.79 23.84
CA LYS A 16 -26.88 -0.35 24.00
C LYS A 16 -27.30 -1.59 23.20
N GLY A 17 -28.60 -1.89 23.10
CA GLY A 17 -29.11 -3.02 22.33
C GLY A 17 -28.82 -2.90 20.81
N LYS A 18 -28.91 -1.70 20.24
CA LYS A 18 -28.58 -1.44 18.83
C LYS A 18 -27.07 -1.57 18.58
N ALA A 19 -26.27 -1.12 19.52
CA ALA A 19 -24.80 -1.24 19.42
C ALA A 19 -24.37 -2.72 19.42
N ILE A 20 -24.97 -3.56 20.24
CA ILE A 20 -24.71 -5.00 20.29
C ILE A 20 -25.12 -5.66 18.96
N SER A 21 -26.27 -5.33 18.38
CA SER A 21 -26.70 -5.85 17.08
C SER A 21 -25.75 -5.50 15.97
N VAL A 22 -25.27 -4.25 15.91
CA VAL A 22 -24.28 -3.79 14.90
C VAL A 22 -22.95 -4.54 15.06
N VAL A 23 -22.49 -4.79 16.28
CA VAL A 23 -21.28 -5.58 16.55
C VAL A 23 -21.46 -7.04 16.12
N GLU A 24 -22.61 -7.65 16.34
CA GLU A 24 -22.89 -9.02 15.90
C GLU A 24 -22.95 -9.15 14.39
N GLU A 25 -23.59 -8.21 13.69
CA GLU A 25 -23.61 -8.16 12.22
C GLU A 25 -22.22 -8.05 11.62
N LYS A 26 -21.35 -7.27 12.24
CA LYS A 26 -19.96 -7.07 11.81
C LYS A 26 -18.95 -8.03 12.42
N LYS A 27 -19.41 -8.99 13.24
CA LYS A 27 -18.55 -9.93 13.96
C LYS A 27 -17.61 -10.67 13.01
N LYS A 28 -18.11 -11.18 11.91
CA LYS A 28 -17.31 -11.87 10.89
C LYS A 28 -16.22 -10.95 10.31
N TRP A 29 -16.59 -9.73 9.95
CA TRP A 29 -15.63 -8.75 9.43
C TRP A 29 -14.55 -8.37 10.45
N ILE A 30 -14.94 -8.19 11.73
CA ILE A 30 -14.01 -7.91 12.83
C ILE A 30 -13.05 -9.08 13.02
N PHE A 31 -13.56 -10.32 13.04
CA PHE A 31 -12.73 -11.53 13.16
C PHE A 31 -11.76 -11.69 12.00
N ASP A 32 -12.22 -11.48 10.77
CA ASP A 32 -11.37 -11.55 9.58
C ASP A 32 -10.26 -10.50 9.62
N ARG A 33 -10.57 -9.29 10.10
CA ARG A 33 -9.60 -8.22 10.23
C ARG A 33 -8.58 -8.47 11.35
N VAL A 34 -9.01 -8.95 12.50
CA VAL A 34 -8.13 -9.35 13.60
C VAL A 34 -7.26 -10.55 13.19
N ARG A 35 -7.82 -11.50 12.46
CA ARG A 35 -7.10 -12.67 11.95
C ARG A 35 -6.02 -12.26 10.93
N LYS A 36 -6.33 -11.35 10.01
CA LYS A 36 -5.34 -10.77 9.08
C LYS A 36 -4.24 -10.03 9.84
N GLN A 37 -4.58 -9.27 10.87
CA GLN A 37 -3.61 -8.55 11.69
C GLN A 37 -2.71 -9.48 12.48
N LYS A 38 -3.22 -10.63 12.98
CA LYS A 38 -2.44 -11.68 13.64
C LYS A 38 -1.58 -12.49 12.66
N GLN A 39 -2.05 -12.69 11.43
CA GLN A 39 -1.25 -13.33 10.37
C GLN A 39 -0.10 -12.43 9.94
N ASN A 40 -0.33 -11.11 9.82
CA ASN A 40 0.71 -10.14 9.53
C ASN A 40 1.79 -10.07 10.62
N SER A 41 1.46 -10.38 11.87
CA SER A 41 2.44 -10.45 12.96
C SER A 41 3.28 -11.73 12.97
N LYS A 42 2.89 -12.75 12.20
CA LYS A 42 3.64 -14.00 11.98
C LYS A 42 4.39 -14.02 10.65
N GLU A 43 4.25 -12.96 9.84
CA GLU A 43 5.07 -12.84 8.64
C GLU A 43 6.54 -12.81 9.06
N GLU A 44 7.30 -13.74 8.52
CA GLU A 44 8.75 -13.80 8.70
C GLU A 44 9.35 -12.42 8.43
N LYS A 45 10.14 -11.93 9.36
CA LYS A 45 10.88 -10.67 9.16
C LYS A 45 11.63 -10.75 7.83
N MET A 46 11.52 -9.71 7.04
CA MET A 46 12.30 -9.60 5.81
C MET A 46 13.77 -9.70 6.12
N THR A 47 14.49 -10.46 5.30
CA THR A 47 15.93 -10.56 5.41
C THR A 47 16.59 -9.26 4.96
N GLU A 48 17.77 -8.94 5.49
CA GLU A 48 18.55 -7.78 5.05
C GLU A 48 18.84 -7.83 3.54
N LYS A 49 19.03 -9.03 3.00
CA LYS A 49 19.25 -9.26 1.57
C LYS A 49 18.02 -8.88 0.72
N GLU A 50 16.81 -9.26 1.16
CA GLU A 50 15.57 -8.89 0.47
C GLU A 50 15.36 -7.38 0.47
N LEU A 51 15.61 -6.72 1.60
CA LEU A 51 15.54 -5.26 1.70
C LEU A 51 16.58 -4.56 0.81
N GLU A 52 17.77 -5.10 0.72
CA GLU A 52 18.83 -4.56 -0.14
C GLU A 52 18.44 -4.64 -1.62
N ILE A 53 17.88 -5.76 -2.04
CA ILE A 53 17.35 -5.93 -3.40
C ILE A 53 16.24 -4.91 -3.69
N LEU A 54 15.31 -4.73 -2.75
CA LEU A 54 14.25 -3.72 -2.89
C LEU A 54 14.83 -2.31 -3.04
N LYS A 55 15.82 -1.94 -2.23
CA LYS A 55 16.50 -0.65 -2.34
C LYS A 55 17.14 -0.45 -3.71
N GLN A 56 17.80 -1.47 -4.24
CA GLN A 56 18.43 -1.42 -5.57
C GLN A 56 17.38 -1.21 -6.66
N ILE A 57 16.26 -1.92 -6.61
CA ILE A 57 15.15 -1.75 -7.57
C ILE A 57 14.58 -0.33 -7.50
N VAL A 58 14.35 0.18 -6.31
CA VAL A 58 13.85 1.56 -6.11
C VAL A 58 14.83 2.59 -6.66
N GLN A 59 16.12 2.44 -6.36
CA GLN A 59 17.18 3.35 -6.85
C GLN A 59 17.31 3.33 -8.37
N GLU A 60 17.03 2.22 -9.01
CA GLU A 60 17.08 2.07 -10.47
C GLU A 60 15.80 2.59 -11.14
N LYS A 61 14.63 2.16 -10.67
CA LYS A 61 13.36 2.40 -11.33
C LYS A 61 12.78 3.80 -11.10
N VAL A 62 13.02 4.40 -9.94
CA VAL A 62 12.53 5.75 -9.65
C VAL A 62 13.08 6.79 -10.63
N PRO A 63 14.40 6.93 -10.81
CA PRO A 63 14.92 7.90 -11.80
C PRO A 63 14.50 7.56 -13.24
N PHE A 64 14.44 6.28 -13.57
CA PHE A 64 14.04 5.80 -14.90
C PHE A 64 12.63 6.28 -15.29
N TYR A 65 11.64 6.04 -14.45
CA TYR A 65 10.27 6.48 -14.74
C TYR A 65 10.04 7.98 -14.49
N ALA A 66 10.72 8.57 -13.50
CA ALA A 66 10.63 10.00 -13.24
C ALA A 66 11.06 10.82 -14.46
N GLU A 67 12.14 10.44 -15.10
CA GLU A 67 12.60 11.08 -16.33
C GLU A 67 11.60 10.94 -17.48
N LYS A 68 11.04 9.75 -17.68
CA LYS A 68 10.02 9.51 -18.72
C LYS A 68 8.73 10.27 -18.50
N ILE A 69 8.27 10.35 -17.25
CA ILE A 69 7.05 11.09 -16.87
C ILE A 69 7.29 12.60 -16.90
N GLY A 70 8.52 13.04 -16.69
CA GLY A 70 8.89 14.45 -16.60
C GLY A 70 8.61 15.07 -15.25
N GLU A 71 8.46 14.26 -14.21
CA GLU A 71 8.22 14.68 -12.82
C GLU A 71 9.17 13.95 -11.88
N HIS A 72 9.73 14.67 -10.92
CA HIS A 72 10.69 14.12 -9.97
C HIS A 72 10.15 14.22 -8.53
N PRO A 73 10.25 13.14 -7.72
CA PRO A 73 9.89 13.21 -6.32
C PRO A 73 10.89 14.03 -5.51
N ASN A 74 10.42 14.69 -4.45
CA ASN A 74 11.31 15.38 -3.51
C ASN A 74 12.10 14.39 -2.65
N LYS A 75 11.40 13.36 -2.14
CA LYS A 75 11.99 12.31 -1.31
C LYS A 75 11.34 10.97 -1.64
N VAL A 76 12.13 9.91 -1.60
CA VAL A 76 11.65 8.54 -1.71
C VAL A 76 12.16 7.78 -0.48
N ARG A 77 11.25 7.11 0.23
CA ARG A 77 11.55 6.33 1.44
C ARG A 77 10.97 4.93 1.34
N ILE A 78 11.69 3.97 1.86
CA ILE A 78 11.20 2.61 2.08
C ILE A 78 10.90 2.49 3.56
N ARG A 79 9.65 2.16 3.91
CA ARG A 79 9.21 2.03 5.30
C ARG A 79 8.02 1.08 5.41
N ASP A 80 7.70 0.67 6.63
CA ASP A 80 6.48 -0.09 6.89
C ASP A 80 5.25 0.80 6.73
N LEU A 81 4.36 0.40 5.82
CA LEU A 81 3.07 1.05 5.59
C LEU A 81 1.95 0.06 5.95
N ASN A 82 1.08 0.43 6.89
CA ASN A 82 0.06 -0.46 7.41
C ASN A 82 -1.06 -0.79 6.42
N TYR A 83 -1.37 0.10 5.48
CA TYR A 83 -2.58 0.02 4.66
C TYR A 83 -2.35 0.17 3.15
N ALA A 84 -1.14 0.38 2.72
CA ALA A 84 -0.85 0.63 1.32
C ALA A 84 0.50 0.02 0.90
N TRP A 85 0.64 -0.29 -0.39
CA TRP A 85 1.91 -0.70 -0.97
C TRP A 85 2.85 0.47 -1.23
N GLY A 86 2.29 1.65 -1.44
CA GLY A 86 3.00 2.89 -1.62
C GLY A 86 2.11 4.08 -1.28
N SER A 87 2.71 5.26 -1.24
CA SER A 87 2.00 6.53 -1.06
C SER A 87 2.75 7.69 -1.71
N CYS A 88 2.00 8.67 -2.16
CA CYS A 88 2.54 9.92 -2.69
C CYS A 88 1.82 11.10 -2.03
N SER A 89 2.57 12.00 -1.40
CA SER A 89 2.02 13.19 -0.78
C SER A 89 1.93 14.37 -1.75
N ALA A 90 1.13 15.40 -1.40
CA ALA A 90 1.06 16.64 -2.15
C ALA A 90 2.42 17.38 -2.24
N LYS A 91 3.33 17.12 -1.30
CA LYS A 91 4.71 17.63 -1.30
C LYS A 91 5.66 16.82 -2.19
N LYS A 92 5.15 15.91 -2.99
CA LYS A 92 5.93 15.02 -3.86
C LYS A 92 6.89 14.08 -3.10
N ASN A 93 6.51 13.65 -1.90
CA ASN A 93 7.23 12.64 -1.14
C ASN A 93 6.59 11.27 -1.38
N ILE A 94 7.39 10.31 -1.81
CA ILE A 94 6.97 8.95 -2.10
C ILE A 94 7.46 8.03 -0.99
N SER A 95 6.57 7.15 -0.52
CA SER A 95 6.90 6.05 0.37
C SER A 95 6.59 4.72 -0.30
N ILE A 96 7.50 3.77 -0.21
CA ILE A 96 7.35 2.41 -0.72
C ILE A 96 7.33 1.46 0.48
N ASN A 97 6.38 0.54 0.48
CA ASN A 97 6.24 -0.42 1.57
C ASN A 97 7.38 -1.44 1.53
N GLU A 98 8.11 -1.57 2.64
CA GLU A 98 9.19 -2.55 2.78
C GLU A 98 8.76 -3.99 2.57
N LYS A 99 7.49 -4.32 2.81
CA LYS A 99 6.90 -5.65 2.57
C LYS A 99 6.94 -6.08 1.11
N LEU A 100 7.10 -5.13 0.18
CA LEU A 100 7.32 -5.43 -1.23
C LEU A 100 8.64 -6.18 -1.51
N ALA A 101 9.56 -6.20 -0.57
CA ALA A 101 10.81 -6.97 -0.69
C ALA A 101 10.58 -8.47 -0.96
N LYS A 102 9.43 -9.01 -0.58
CA LYS A 102 9.01 -10.41 -0.82
C LYS A 102 8.28 -10.63 -2.14
N TYR A 103 8.03 -9.58 -2.88
CA TYR A 103 7.29 -9.63 -4.15
C TYR A 103 8.24 -9.63 -5.34
N SER A 104 7.71 -9.95 -6.53
CA SER A 104 8.50 -9.93 -7.74
C SER A 104 8.95 -8.52 -8.13
N GLU A 105 10.03 -8.40 -8.90
CA GLU A 105 10.51 -7.12 -9.42
C GLU A 105 9.42 -6.38 -10.21
N ARG A 106 8.61 -7.12 -10.97
CA ARG A 106 7.52 -6.55 -11.77
C ARG A 106 6.42 -5.90 -10.91
N GLU A 107 6.08 -6.52 -9.80
CA GLU A 107 5.12 -5.98 -8.83
C GLU A 107 5.67 -4.73 -8.12
N ILE A 108 6.93 -4.78 -7.73
CA ILE A 108 7.63 -3.62 -7.14
C ILE A 108 7.66 -2.46 -8.14
N GLU A 109 8.02 -2.74 -9.38
CA GLU A 109 8.06 -1.76 -10.47
C GLU A 109 6.70 -1.11 -10.72
N TYR A 110 5.62 -1.88 -10.66
CA TYR A 110 4.26 -1.36 -10.77
C TYR A 110 3.94 -0.35 -9.65
N VAL A 111 4.24 -0.68 -8.41
CA VAL A 111 4.00 0.24 -7.28
C VAL A 111 4.80 1.52 -7.44
N ILE A 112 6.07 1.44 -7.82
CA ILE A 112 6.92 2.60 -8.09
C ILE A 112 6.30 3.48 -9.18
N LEU A 113 5.92 2.89 -10.30
CA LEU A 113 5.27 3.61 -11.40
C LEU A 113 3.97 4.27 -10.96
N HIS A 114 3.13 3.55 -10.20
CA HIS A 114 1.87 4.05 -9.66
C HIS A 114 2.07 5.32 -8.84
N GLU A 115 3.01 5.30 -7.90
CA GLU A 115 3.29 6.46 -7.05
C GLU A 115 3.93 7.62 -7.82
N LEU A 116 4.77 7.35 -8.80
CA LEU A 116 5.34 8.38 -9.67
C LEU A 116 4.27 9.03 -10.56
N CYS A 117 3.29 8.28 -11.05
CA CYS A 117 2.16 8.83 -11.80
C CYS A 117 1.33 9.80 -10.97
N HIS A 118 1.26 9.63 -9.65
CA HIS A 118 0.63 10.58 -8.73
C HIS A 118 1.35 11.94 -8.66
N LEU A 119 2.59 12.03 -9.04
CA LEU A 119 3.29 13.32 -9.14
C LEU A 119 2.65 14.23 -10.21
N LYS A 120 2.04 13.64 -11.21
CA LYS A 120 1.35 14.33 -12.29
C LYS A 120 -0.16 14.38 -12.14
N HIS A 121 -0.75 13.28 -11.66
CA HIS A 121 -2.20 13.13 -11.44
C HIS A 121 -2.46 12.57 -10.04
N MET A 122 -2.83 13.43 -9.09
CA MET A 122 -3.06 13.02 -7.70
C MET A 122 -4.26 12.08 -7.53
N ASN A 123 -5.27 12.21 -8.35
CA ASN A 123 -6.47 11.36 -8.34
C ASN A 123 -6.32 10.18 -9.30
N HIS A 124 -6.97 9.06 -9.00
CA HIS A 124 -7.06 7.90 -9.90
C HIS A 124 -8.05 8.17 -11.05
N SER A 125 -7.86 9.27 -11.76
CA SER A 125 -8.64 9.67 -12.92
C SER A 125 -8.31 8.81 -14.15
N LYS A 126 -9.08 8.96 -15.22
CA LYS A 126 -8.79 8.31 -16.50
C LYS A 126 -7.37 8.68 -17.02
N GLN A 127 -6.96 9.92 -16.84
CA GLN A 127 -5.63 10.41 -17.23
C GLN A 127 -4.52 9.72 -16.43
N PHE A 128 -4.72 9.49 -15.13
CA PHE A 128 -3.81 8.71 -14.30
C PHE A 128 -3.62 7.30 -14.84
N TRP A 129 -4.70 6.57 -15.08
CA TRP A 129 -4.63 5.19 -15.58
C TRP A 129 -4.09 5.09 -17.00
N ASN A 130 -4.38 6.06 -17.85
CA ASN A 130 -3.78 6.15 -19.18
C ASN A 130 -2.25 6.31 -19.11
N LEU A 131 -1.77 7.11 -18.17
CA LEU A 131 -0.34 7.28 -17.93
C LEU A 131 0.33 6.01 -17.42
N VAL A 132 -0.30 5.30 -16.50
CA VAL A 132 0.18 3.98 -16.03
C VAL A 132 0.23 2.98 -17.18
N GLU A 133 -0.83 2.89 -17.99
CA GLU A 133 -0.93 1.98 -19.12
C GLU A 133 0.08 2.27 -20.22
N GLU A 134 0.43 3.53 -20.43
CA GLU A 134 1.46 3.93 -21.40
C GLU A 134 2.81 3.27 -21.13
N TYR A 135 3.21 3.20 -19.86
CA TYR A 135 4.49 2.61 -19.44
C TYR A 135 4.40 1.14 -19.03
N MET A 136 3.22 0.68 -18.67
CA MET A 136 2.97 -0.69 -18.21
C MET A 136 1.61 -1.18 -18.69
N PRO A 137 1.50 -1.64 -19.96
CA PRO A 137 0.22 -2.05 -20.54
C PRO A 137 -0.47 -3.20 -19.81
N ASP A 138 0.30 -4.06 -19.13
CA ASP A 138 -0.15 -5.22 -18.37
C ASP A 138 -0.43 -4.93 -16.88
N TYR A 139 -0.51 -3.66 -16.49
CA TYR A 139 -0.68 -3.26 -15.08
C TYR A 139 -1.89 -3.88 -14.38
N LYS A 140 -2.97 -4.15 -15.12
CA LYS A 140 -4.19 -4.74 -14.55
C LYS A 140 -3.96 -6.14 -13.99
N SER A 141 -3.17 -6.96 -14.69
CA SER A 141 -2.76 -8.30 -14.25
C SER A 141 -1.89 -8.22 -13.00
N ILE A 142 -0.90 -7.34 -13.01
CA ILE A 142 0.04 -7.14 -11.90
C ILE A 142 -0.70 -6.64 -10.66
N ARG A 143 -1.61 -5.69 -10.83
CA ARG A 143 -2.44 -5.16 -9.76
C ARG A 143 -3.30 -6.23 -9.08
N LYS A 144 -3.79 -7.22 -9.83
CA LYS A 144 -4.54 -8.35 -9.27
C LYS A 144 -3.67 -9.25 -8.39
N GLU A 145 -2.42 -9.44 -8.74
CA GLU A 145 -1.48 -10.28 -7.99
C GLU A 145 -1.10 -9.65 -6.63
N LEU A 146 -1.10 -8.33 -6.53
CA LEU A 146 -0.77 -7.56 -5.30
C LEU A 146 -1.87 -7.57 -4.22
N LYS A 147 -2.98 -8.21 -4.42
CA LYS A 147 -4.08 -8.26 -3.44
C LYS A 147 -3.81 -9.15 -2.26
#